data_ea0f4e0f7720f43115f900cb08fa58e8
#
_entry.id   ea0f4e0f7720f43115f900cb08fa58e8
#
_cell.length_a   1.000
_cell.length_b   1.000
_cell.length_c   1.000
_cell.angle_alpha   90.00
_cell.angle_beta   90.00
_cell.angle_gamma   90.00
#
_symmetry.space_group_name_H-M   'P 1'
#
loop_
_entity.id
_entity.type
_entity.pdbx_description
1 polymer ?
#
loop_
_entity_poly.entity_id
_entity_poly.type
_entity_poly.pdbx_seq_one_letter_code
_entity_poly.pdbx_strand_id
1 'polypeptide(L)'
;MIITTNRYVVRAEYAAQNQEHIRQVMQDLRALGRTDLTYSVFVEEDGKTFVHWRICANGEARKVFDQLPSFQAFQAALTASRPEVPPISAPRLTLVGSTSDLFS
;
A
#
# COMPACT_ATOMS: atom_id res chain seq x y z
N MET A 1 -3.00 1.05 -16.76
CA MET A 1 -2.29 0.64 -15.54
C MET A 1 -2.06 1.87 -14.66
N ILE A 2 -2.39 1.75 -13.38
CA ILE A 2 -2.24 2.83 -12.42
C ILE A 2 -1.22 2.39 -11.37
N ILE A 3 -0.08 3.08 -11.30
CA ILE A 3 1.02 2.76 -10.39
C ILE A 3 1.10 3.88 -9.35
N THR A 4 1.01 3.50 -8.08
CA THR A 4 1.07 4.45 -6.96
C THR A 4 2.14 3.99 -5.97
N THR A 5 2.98 4.92 -5.53
CA THR A 5 3.95 4.67 -4.47
C THR A 5 3.76 5.70 -3.38
N ASN A 6 3.87 5.25 -2.12
CA ASN A 6 3.81 6.12 -0.95
C ASN A 6 4.95 5.78 -0.01
N ARG A 7 5.49 6.80 0.64
CA ARG A 7 6.52 6.64 1.66
C ARG A 7 6.17 7.51 2.86
N TYR A 8 6.30 6.94 4.05
CA TYR A 8 6.03 7.66 5.31
C TYR A 8 6.87 7.08 6.44
N VAL A 9 7.01 7.85 7.52
CA VAL A 9 7.74 7.43 8.71
C VAL A 9 6.78 7.46 9.90
N VAL A 10 6.58 6.31 10.53
CA VAL A 10 5.73 6.21 11.72
C VAL A 10 6.56 6.44 12.99
N ARG A 11 5.89 6.69 14.09
CA ARG A 11 6.53 6.67 15.40
C ARG A 11 6.97 5.25 15.73
N ALA A 12 8.10 5.10 16.39
CA ALA A 12 8.66 3.79 16.70
C ALA A 12 7.65 2.90 17.45
N GLU A 13 6.91 3.46 18.40
CA GLU A 13 5.91 2.72 19.18
C GLU A 13 4.70 2.27 18.38
N TYR A 14 4.49 2.81 17.18
CA TYR A 14 3.38 2.43 16.30
C TYR A 14 3.78 1.42 15.21
N ALA A 15 5.08 1.21 14.99
CA ALA A 15 5.57 0.44 13.83
C ALA A 15 5.01 -0.98 13.78
N ALA A 16 4.98 -1.69 14.91
CA ALA A 16 4.46 -3.06 14.95
C ALA A 16 2.96 -3.11 14.64
N GLN A 17 2.20 -2.17 15.16
CA GLN A 17 0.76 -2.07 14.89
C GLN A 17 0.49 -1.72 13.42
N ASN A 18 1.31 -0.85 12.83
CA ASN A 18 1.21 -0.53 11.42
C ASN A 18 1.39 -1.79 10.56
N GLN A 19 2.35 -2.63 10.89
CA GLN A 19 2.56 -3.91 10.18
C GLN A 19 1.34 -4.83 10.32
N GLU A 20 0.71 -4.89 11.48
CA GLU A 20 -0.49 -5.72 11.68
C GLU A 20 -1.65 -5.23 10.81
N HIS A 21 -1.88 -3.93 10.74
CA HIS A 21 -2.91 -3.38 9.85
C HIS A 21 -2.63 -3.71 8.38
N ILE A 22 -1.37 -3.63 7.96
CA ILE A 22 -0.97 -3.97 6.60
C ILE A 22 -1.21 -5.46 6.32
N ARG A 23 -0.88 -6.36 7.26
CA ARG A 23 -1.13 -7.79 7.12
C ARG A 23 -2.61 -8.09 6.91
N GLN A 24 -3.49 -7.38 7.62
CA GLN A 24 -4.93 -7.54 7.44
C GLN A 24 -5.37 -7.12 6.03
N VAL A 25 -4.85 -6.01 5.52
CA VAL A 25 -5.10 -5.58 4.15
C VAL A 25 -4.66 -6.65 3.15
N MET A 26 -3.45 -7.20 3.33
CA MET A 26 -2.91 -8.26 2.47
C MET A 26 -3.80 -9.50 2.48
N GLN A 27 -4.24 -9.91 3.66
CA GLN A 27 -5.12 -11.06 3.81
C GLN A 27 -6.43 -10.86 3.08
N ASP A 28 -7.05 -9.69 3.24
CA ASP A 28 -8.33 -9.39 2.62
C ASP A 28 -8.21 -9.26 1.09
N LEU A 29 -7.11 -8.69 0.60
CA LEU A 29 -6.85 -8.62 -0.84
C LEU A 29 -6.67 -10.00 -1.46
N ARG A 30 -5.92 -10.89 -0.80
CA ARG A 30 -5.75 -12.27 -1.26
C ARG A 30 -7.09 -13.01 -1.31
N ALA A 31 -7.96 -12.76 -0.34
CA ALA A 31 -9.28 -13.39 -0.28
C ALA A 31 -10.17 -13.00 -1.46
N LEU A 32 -9.96 -11.85 -2.08
CA LEU A 32 -10.70 -11.43 -3.27
C LEU A 32 -10.36 -12.28 -4.51
N GLY A 33 -9.18 -12.90 -4.54
CA GLY A 33 -8.74 -13.70 -5.68
C GLY A 33 -8.58 -12.93 -6.98
N ARG A 34 -8.39 -11.61 -6.92
CA ARG A 34 -8.23 -10.79 -8.12
C ARG A 34 -6.80 -10.85 -8.64
N THR A 35 -6.66 -10.79 -9.96
CA THR A 35 -5.37 -10.80 -10.65
C THR A 35 -5.03 -9.45 -11.27
N ASP A 36 -5.89 -8.45 -11.10
CA ASP A 36 -5.77 -7.13 -11.73
C ASP A 36 -5.22 -6.05 -10.80
N LEU A 37 -4.69 -6.46 -9.65
CA LEU A 37 -4.01 -5.56 -8.73
C LEU A 37 -2.87 -6.25 -8.01
N THR A 38 -1.84 -5.50 -7.69
CA THR A 38 -0.68 -5.96 -6.91
C THR A 38 -0.38 -4.92 -5.85
N TYR A 39 -0.14 -5.38 -4.63
CA TYR A 39 0.19 -4.52 -3.52
C TYR A 39 1.37 -5.09 -2.75
N SER A 40 2.42 -4.29 -2.57
CA SER A 40 3.61 -4.68 -1.83
C SER A 40 4.01 -3.56 -0.89
N VAL A 41 4.38 -3.94 0.32
CA VAL A 41 4.82 -3.00 1.34
C VAL A 41 6.16 -3.44 1.89
N PHE A 42 7.06 -2.49 2.03
CA PHE A 42 8.40 -2.70 2.55
C PHE A 42 8.62 -1.80 3.76
N VAL A 43 9.45 -2.23 4.68
CA VAL A 43 9.93 -1.39 5.79
C VAL A 43 11.44 -1.29 5.68
N GLU A 44 11.97 -0.08 5.85
CA GLU A 44 13.41 0.16 5.81
C GLU A 44 14.09 -0.33 7.09
N GLU A 45 15.43 -0.31 7.11
CA GLU A 45 16.22 -0.85 8.22
C GLU A 45 15.93 -0.16 9.56
N ASP A 46 15.48 1.09 9.53
CA ASP A 46 15.10 1.82 10.75
C ASP A 46 13.86 1.23 11.44
N GLY A 47 13.15 0.32 10.79
CA GLY A 47 11.95 -0.33 11.31
C GLY A 47 10.71 0.55 11.33
N LYS A 48 10.77 1.78 10.86
CA LYS A 48 9.65 2.73 10.95
C LYS A 48 9.39 3.52 9.66
N THR A 49 10.22 3.38 8.63
CA THR A 49 9.97 3.98 7.32
C THR A 49 9.36 2.93 6.41
N PHE A 50 8.13 3.19 5.97
CA PHE A 50 7.35 2.26 5.14
C PHE A 50 7.24 2.78 3.72
N VAL A 51 7.35 1.85 2.77
CA VAL A 51 7.18 2.13 1.34
C VAL A 51 6.11 1.21 0.79
N HIS A 52 5.09 1.80 0.19
CA HIS A 52 3.97 1.07 -0.41
C HIS A 52 4.05 1.17 -1.93
N TRP A 53 3.90 0.03 -2.59
CA TRP A 53 3.78 -0.07 -4.04
C TRP A 53 2.42 -0.66 -4.37
N ARG A 54 1.64 0.06 -5.14
CA ARG A 54 0.32 -0.40 -5.56
C ARG A 54 0.21 -0.27 -7.07
N ILE A 55 -0.10 -1.38 -7.74
CA ILE A 55 -0.28 -1.44 -9.18
C ILE A 55 -1.66 -1.98 -9.45
N CYS A 56 -2.50 -1.20 -10.13
CA CYS A 56 -3.85 -1.58 -10.52
C CYS A 56 -3.96 -1.54 -12.04
N ALA A 57 -4.57 -2.57 -12.63
CA ALA A 57 -4.69 -2.66 -14.09
C ALA A 57 -5.50 -1.50 -14.67
N ASN A 58 -6.51 -1.02 -13.92
CA ASN A 58 -7.43 0.02 -14.35
C ASN A 58 -8.09 0.72 -13.17
N GLY A 59 -8.96 1.69 -13.46
CA GLY A 59 -9.65 2.46 -12.42
C GLY A 59 -10.63 1.64 -11.58
N GLU A 60 -11.22 0.59 -12.15
CA GLU A 60 -12.11 -0.29 -11.40
C GLU A 60 -11.35 -1.06 -10.32
N ALA A 61 -10.20 -1.65 -10.69
CA ALA A 61 -9.37 -2.37 -9.73
C ALA A 61 -8.91 -1.44 -8.61
N ARG A 62 -8.52 -0.21 -8.95
CA ARG A 62 -8.15 0.79 -7.96
C ARG A 62 -9.30 1.12 -7.02
N LYS A 63 -10.50 1.25 -7.54
CA LYS A 63 -11.69 1.55 -6.75
C LYS A 63 -12.00 0.43 -5.76
N VAL A 64 -11.91 -0.84 -6.20
CA VAL A 64 -12.09 -1.99 -5.32
C VAL A 64 -11.09 -1.95 -4.17
N PHE A 65 -9.83 -1.64 -4.45
CA PHE A 65 -8.81 -1.52 -3.44
C PHE A 65 -9.13 -0.37 -2.47
N ASP A 66 -9.43 0.82 -2.99
CA ASP A 66 -9.69 2.00 -2.16
C ASP A 66 -10.90 1.82 -1.24
N GLN A 67 -11.88 1.01 -1.64
CA GLN A 67 -13.09 0.75 -0.87
C GLN A 67 -12.97 -0.42 0.10
N LEU A 68 -11.83 -1.11 0.13
CA LEU A 68 -11.61 -2.24 1.03
C LEU A 68 -11.66 -1.75 2.48
N PRO A 69 -12.54 -2.31 3.33
CA PRO A 69 -12.68 -1.81 4.71
C PRO A 69 -11.39 -1.84 5.53
N SER A 70 -10.58 -2.89 5.38
CA SER A 70 -9.30 -2.98 6.11
C SER A 70 -8.30 -1.93 5.62
N PHE A 71 -8.33 -1.56 4.34
CA PHE A 71 -7.47 -0.49 3.82
C PHE A 71 -7.89 0.87 4.38
N GLN A 72 -9.19 1.13 4.43
CA GLN A 72 -9.71 2.37 5.03
C GLN A 72 -9.38 2.45 6.52
N ALA A 73 -9.51 1.32 7.24
CA ALA A 73 -9.14 1.24 8.65
C ALA A 73 -7.63 1.48 8.86
N PHE A 74 -6.80 0.90 7.99
CA PHE A 74 -5.36 1.14 8.01
C PHE A 74 -5.04 2.64 7.86
N GLN A 75 -5.64 3.30 6.89
CA GLN A 75 -5.41 4.73 6.64
C GLN A 75 -5.85 5.60 7.82
N ALA A 76 -7.01 5.31 8.40
CA ALA A 76 -7.53 6.05 9.54
C ALA A 76 -6.62 5.89 10.77
N ALA A 77 -6.17 4.67 11.03
CA ALA A 77 -5.27 4.39 12.16
C ALA A 77 -3.91 5.06 11.98
N LEU A 78 -3.37 5.04 10.75
CA LEU A 78 -2.11 5.71 10.43
C LEU A 78 -2.21 7.22 10.70
N THR A 79 -3.25 7.85 10.21
CA THR A 79 -3.49 9.29 10.45
C THR A 79 -3.61 9.58 11.94
N ALA A 80 -4.37 8.78 12.69
CA ALA A 80 -4.55 8.96 14.12
C ALA A 80 -3.26 8.77 14.91
N SER A 81 -2.33 7.97 14.41
CA SER A 81 -1.04 7.72 15.07
C SER A 81 -0.09 8.91 15.01
N ARG A 82 -0.38 9.93 14.21
CA ARG A 82 0.46 11.11 14.00
C ARG A 82 1.88 10.72 13.54
N PRO A 83 2.02 10.21 12.31
CA PRO A 83 3.33 9.78 11.79
C PRO A 83 4.34 10.92 11.84
N GLU A 84 5.62 10.59 12.04
CA GLU A 84 6.72 11.57 12.05
C GLU A 84 6.81 12.27 10.70
N VAL A 85 6.64 11.51 9.61
CA VAL A 85 6.52 12.04 8.26
C VAL A 85 5.25 11.48 7.65
N PRO A 86 4.26 12.31 7.30
CA PRO A 86 3.03 11.82 6.72
C PRO A 86 3.27 11.22 5.33
N PRO A 87 2.34 10.39 4.82
CA PRO A 87 2.50 9.77 3.52
C PRO A 87 2.72 10.79 2.40
N ILE A 88 3.76 10.54 1.62
CA ILE A 88 4.11 11.32 0.44
C ILE A 88 3.92 10.42 -0.76
N SER A 89 2.98 10.79 -1.64
CA SER A 89 2.74 10.07 -2.89
C SER A 89 3.74 10.54 -3.93
N ALA A 90 4.36 9.60 -4.64
CA ALA A 90 5.16 9.94 -5.80
C ALA A 90 4.26 10.45 -6.94
N PRO A 91 4.80 11.23 -7.88
CA PRO A 91 4.08 11.53 -9.11
C PRO A 91 3.64 10.25 -9.81
N ARG A 92 2.63 10.35 -10.67
CA ARG A 92 2.13 9.20 -11.43
C ARG A 92 3.28 8.56 -12.22
N LEU A 93 3.46 7.25 -12.05
CA LEU A 93 4.52 6.50 -12.69
C LEU A 93 4.00 5.81 -13.95
N THR A 94 4.89 5.70 -14.95
CA THR A 94 4.64 4.93 -16.17
C THR A 94 5.62 3.78 -16.21
N LEU A 95 5.14 2.56 -16.43
CA LEU A 95 6.00 1.40 -16.56
C LEU A 95 6.87 1.52 -17.82
N VAL A 96 8.19 1.48 -17.64
CA VAL A 96 9.14 1.45 -18.76
C VAL A 96 9.44 0.02 -19.17
N GLY A 97 9.57 -0.88 -18.18
CA GLY A 97 9.85 -2.28 -18.44
C GLY A 97 9.77 -3.09 -17.16
N SER A 98 9.53 -4.40 -17.29
CA SER A 98 9.50 -5.35 -16.20
C SER A 98 9.97 -6.71 -16.70
N THR A 99 10.62 -7.48 -15.82
CA THR A 99 11.00 -8.86 -16.14
C THR A 99 9.82 -9.83 -16.00
N SER A 100 8.69 -9.36 -15.42
CA SER A 100 7.46 -10.15 -15.28
C SER A 100 6.34 -9.50 -16.08
N ASP A 101 5.39 -10.35 -16.53
CA ASP A 101 4.20 -9.88 -17.20
C ASP A 101 3.19 -9.37 -16.17
N LEU A 102 3.04 -8.04 -16.07
CA LEU A 102 2.05 -7.43 -15.21
C LEU A 102 0.74 -7.32 -15.98
N PHE A 103 -0.29 -8.06 -15.53
CA PHE A 103 -1.64 -8.03 -16.09
C PHE A 103 -1.70 -8.44 -17.57
N SER A 104 -0.91 -9.44 -17.91
CA SER A 104 -0.87 -10.00 -19.27
C SER A 104 -2.15 -10.79 -19.63
#